data_301557b8e80aa8f843b8efd6d76aeec2
#
_entry.id   301557b8e80aa8f843b8efd6d76aeec2
#
_cell.length_a   1.000
_cell.length_b   1.000
_cell.length_c   1.000
_cell.angle_alpha   90.00
_cell.angle_beta   90.00
_cell.angle_gamma   90.00
#
_symmetry.space_group_name_H-M   'P 1'
#
loop_
_entity.id
_entity.type
_entity.pdbx_description
1 polymer ?
#
loop_
_entity_poly.entity_id
_entity_poly.type
_entity_poly.pdbx_seq_one_letter_code
_entity_poly.pdbx_strand_id
1 'polypeptide(L)'
;MKKIIVTGCNGQLGRAINKQYANSDSYMLVNTDVGVEGVTKLDITDINQVMKFVEEQKPYAIINCAAHTNVDACERQVDAAYRINALGPRNLSIAATKVGAKLMHISTDYVFAGNAETPRIEFDQVAPQGVYGATKLAGENFVREFAKDHFIIRTAWLYGDGKNFVKTMLRLAETNSEVKVVKDQLGTPTSATELAK
;
A
#
# COMPACT_ATOMS: atom_id res chain seq x y z
N MET A 1 7.24 -5.98 23.87
CA MET A 1 6.90 -6.10 22.42
C MET A 1 6.92 -4.71 21.77
N LYS A 2 7.45 -4.60 20.55
CA LYS A 2 7.41 -3.36 19.77
C LYS A 2 6.06 -3.22 19.10
N LYS A 3 5.39 -2.08 19.25
CA LYS A 3 4.13 -1.79 18.58
C LYS A 3 4.38 -1.45 17.10
N ILE A 4 3.59 -2.05 16.21
CA ILE A 4 3.58 -1.73 14.79
C ILE A 4 2.15 -1.39 14.37
N ILE A 5 1.94 -0.17 13.89
CA ILE A 5 0.66 0.20 13.28
C ILE A 5 0.63 -0.35 11.84
N VAL A 6 -0.44 -1.05 11.48
CA VAL A 6 -0.70 -1.51 10.11
C VAL A 6 -1.95 -0.81 9.60
N THR A 7 -1.79 0.09 8.64
CA THR A 7 -2.93 0.74 7.96
C THR A 7 -3.38 -0.09 6.77
N GLY A 8 -4.67 -0.07 6.44
CA GLY A 8 -5.21 -0.94 5.38
C GLY A 8 -5.07 -2.42 5.73
N CYS A 9 -5.24 -2.76 7.01
CA CYS A 9 -4.99 -4.11 7.54
C CYS A 9 -5.90 -5.19 6.94
N ASN A 10 -7.03 -4.81 6.35
CA ASN A 10 -7.95 -5.73 5.70
C ASN A 10 -7.67 -5.94 4.19
N GLY A 11 -6.68 -5.24 3.64
CA GLY A 11 -6.16 -5.48 2.29
C GLY A 11 -5.36 -6.80 2.20
N GLN A 12 -4.96 -7.19 0.98
CA GLN A 12 -4.23 -8.46 0.77
C GLN A 12 -2.94 -8.53 1.59
N LEU A 13 -2.11 -7.47 1.56
CA LEU A 13 -0.86 -7.43 2.31
C LEU A 13 -1.12 -7.30 3.81
N GLY A 14 -2.05 -6.44 4.23
CA GLY A 14 -2.39 -6.26 5.65
C GLY A 14 -2.82 -7.58 6.31
N ARG A 15 -3.65 -8.37 5.63
CA ARG A 15 -4.04 -9.72 6.10
C ARG A 15 -2.85 -10.69 6.15
N ALA A 16 -1.96 -10.63 5.16
CA ALA A 16 -0.76 -11.47 5.15
C ALA A 16 0.17 -11.13 6.32
N ILE A 17 0.39 -9.84 6.61
CA ILE A 17 1.15 -9.36 7.77
C ILE A 17 0.51 -9.85 9.07
N ASN A 18 -0.81 -9.69 9.21
CA ASN A 18 -1.52 -10.18 10.40
C ASN A 18 -1.35 -11.67 10.62
N LYS A 19 -1.45 -12.46 9.56
CA LYS A 19 -1.25 -13.91 9.62
C LYS A 19 0.19 -14.29 9.98
N GLN A 20 1.16 -13.61 9.39
CA GLN A 20 2.60 -13.86 9.61
C GLN A 20 3.01 -13.56 11.06
N TYR A 21 2.47 -12.50 11.65
CA TYR A 21 2.88 -12.01 12.98
C TYR A 21 1.84 -12.25 14.09
N ALA A 22 0.82 -13.09 13.83
CA ALA A 22 -0.27 -13.38 14.79
C ALA A 22 0.23 -13.85 16.17
N ASN A 23 1.31 -14.63 16.19
CA ASN A 23 1.90 -15.22 17.41
C ASN A 23 3.33 -14.68 17.65
N SER A 24 3.59 -13.45 17.31
CA SER A 24 4.92 -12.87 17.49
C SER A 24 5.16 -12.42 18.94
N ASP A 25 6.20 -12.92 19.56
CA ASP A 25 6.66 -12.46 20.89
C ASP A 25 7.39 -11.10 20.83
N SER A 26 7.80 -10.69 19.65
CA SER A 26 8.59 -9.46 19.44
C SER A 26 7.74 -8.26 19.05
N TYR A 27 6.62 -8.47 18.35
CA TYR A 27 5.79 -7.42 17.75
C TYR A 27 4.34 -7.54 18.17
N MET A 28 3.72 -6.39 18.45
CA MET A 28 2.29 -6.23 18.66
C MET A 28 1.71 -5.40 17.53
N LEU A 29 0.84 -5.98 16.72
CA LEU A 29 0.19 -5.27 15.63
C LEU A 29 -1.00 -4.45 16.14
N VAL A 30 -1.03 -3.18 15.78
CA VAL A 30 -2.15 -2.26 15.98
C VAL A 30 -2.79 -2.03 14.63
N ASN A 31 -3.86 -2.77 14.36
CA ASN A 31 -4.53 -2.80 13.07
C ASN A 31 -5.49 -1.63 12.90
N THR A 32 -5.41 -0.96 11.77
CA THR A 32 -6.31 0.14 11.42
C THR A 32 -6.81 0.01 9.98
N ASP A 33 -8.06 0.41 9.77
CA ASP A 33 -8.68 0.47 8.44
C ASP A 33 -9.84 1.48 8.45
N VAL A 34 -10.46 1.73 7.29
CA VAL A 34 -11.68 2.51 7.15
C VAL A 34 -12.85 1.58 6.81
N GLY A 35 -13.94 1.66 7.58
CA GLY A 35 -15.18 0.92 7.28
C GLY A 35 -15.11 -0.59 7.51
N VAL A 36 -14.23 -1.08 8.38
CA VAL A 36 -14.12 -2.48 8.79
C VAL A 36 -14.54 -2.60 10.25
N GLU A 37 -15.57 -3.42 10.51
CA GLU A 37 -16.03 -3.68 11.87
C GLU A 37 -14.99 -4.49 12.68
N GLY A 38 -14.87 -4.17 13.98
CA GLY A 38 -13.91 -4.84 14.87
C GLY A 38 -12.47 -4.37 14.73
N VAL A 39 -12.19 -3.41 13.85
CA VAL A 39 -10.85 -2.83 13.64
C VAL A 39 -10.88 -1.34 13.98
N THR A 40 -9.79 -0.83 14.54
CA THR A 40 -9.68 0.59 14.85
C THR A 40 -9.80 1.42 13.57
N LYS A 41 -10.81 2.32 13.54
CA LYS A 41 -11.01 3.21 12.40
C LYS A 41 -9.95 4.29 12.38
N LEU A 42 -9.22 4.37 11.29
CA LEU A 42 -8.26 5.44 11.03
C LEU A 42 -8.32 5.86 9.56
N ASP A 43 -8.77 7.08 9.31
CA ASP A 43 -8.68 7.70 7.99
C ASP A 43 -7.32 8.38 7.85
N ILE A 44 -6.43 7.81 7.04
CA ILE A 44 -5.10 8.36 6.82
C ILE A 44 -5.12 9.72 6.11
N THR A 45 -6.25 10.11 5.48
CA THR A 45 -6.40 11.41 4.83
C THR A 45 -6.66 12.55 5.81
N ASP A 46 -7.07 12.22 7.05
CA ASP A 46 -7.29 13.20 8.14
C ASP A 46 -6.02 13.31 9.01
N ILE A 47 -5.29 14.39 8.83
CA ILE A 47 -4.03 14.65 9.57
C ILE A 47 -4.26 14.69 11.08
N ASN A 48 -5.39 15.22 11.56
CA ASN A 48 -5.65 15.35 13.00
C ASN A 48 -5.90 13.99 13.62
N GLN A 49 -6.67 13.12 12.95
CA GLN A 49 -6.86 11.73 13.39
C GLN A 49 -5.54 10.97 13.42
N VAL A 50 -4.74 11.08 12.35
CA VAL A 50 -3.44 10.40 12.23
C VAL A 50 -2.50 10.86 13.34
N MET A 51 -2.34 12.17 13.54
CA MET A 51 -1.46 12.72 14.57
C MET A 51 -1.85 12.26 15.96
N LYS A 52 -3.12 12.43 16.33
CA LYS A 52 -3.64 12.00 17.62
C LYS A 52 -3.40 10.51 17.87
N PHE A 53 -3.77 9.66 16.90
CA PHE A 53 -3.65 8.21 17.03
C PHE A 53 -2.20 7.75 17.16
N VAL A 54 -1.30 8.27 16.32
CA VAL A 54 0.11 7.89 16.36
C VAL A 54 0.79 8.37 17.65
N GLU A 55 0.46 9.57 18.13
CA GLU A 55 0.97 10.09 19.42
C GLU A 55 0.49 9.25 20.62
N GLU A 56 -0.76 8.80 20.62
CA GLU A 56 -1.31 7.93 21.66
C GLU A 56 -0.67 6.54 21.63
N GLN A 57 -0.49 5.96 20.45
CA GLN A 57 0.06 4.61 20.28
C GLN A 57 1.57 4.54 20.49
N LYS A 58 2.32 5.60 20.16
CA LYS A 58 3.80 5.66 20.18
C LYS A 58 4.43 4.41 19.57
N PRO A 59 4.15 4.14 18.28
CA PRO A 59 4.60 2.91 17.65
C PRO A 59 6.12 2.91 17.42
N TYR A 60 6.70 1.72 17.35
CA TYR A 60 8.06 1.52 16.84
C TYR A 60 8.13 1.74 15.33
N ALA A 61 7.09 1.28 14.61
CA ALA A 61 6.99 1.44 13.16
C ALA A 61 5.52 1.55 12.72
N ILE A 62 5.33 2.13 11.54
CA ILE A 62 4.06 2.18 10.81
C ILE A 62 4.27 1.47 9.47
N ILE A 63 3.43 0.49 9.14
CA ILE A 63 3.38 -0.15 7.82
C ILE A 63 2.14 0.36 7.11
N ASN A 64 2.35 1.18 6.09
CA ASN A 64 1.25 1.75 5.30
C ASN A 64 0.89 0.85 4.11
N CYS A 65 -0.13 0.01 4.31
CA CYS A 65 -0.75 -0.80 3.25
C CYS A 65 -2.02 -0.16 2.69
N ALA A 66 -2.49 0.96 3.27
CA ALA A 66 -3.68 1.65 2.79
C ALA A 66 -3.41 2.38 1.47
N ALA A 67 -4.24 2.14 0.47
CA ALA A 67 -4.18 2.81 -0.82
C ALA A 67 -5.50 2.68 -1.59
N HIS A 68 -5.75 3.61 -2.49
CA HIS A 68 -6.76 3.47 -3.55
C HIS A 68 -6.11 2.72 -4.72
N THR A 69 -6.40 1.42 -4.85
CA THR A 69 -5.70 0.50 -5.78
C THR A 69 -6.49 0.16 -7.04
N ASN A 70 -7.73 0.66 -7.19
CA ASN A 70 -8.49 0.47 -8.42
C ASN A 70 -8.00 1.47 -9.46
N VAL A 71 -7.13 1.00 -10.37
CA VAL A 71 -6.47 1.83 -11.39
C VAL A 71 -7.48 2.59 -12.25
N ASP A 72 -8.50 1.91 -12.77
CA ASP A 72 -9.52 2.53 -13.62
C ASP A 72 -10.39 3.55 -12.84
N ALA A 73 -10.66 3.29 -11.56
CA ALA A 73 -11.40 4.22 -10.74
C ALA A 73 -10.57 5.47 -10.40
N CYS A 74 -9.26 5.35 -10.28
CA CYS A 74 -8.37 6.50 -10.05
C CYS A 74 -8.47 7.52 -11.19
N GLU A 75 -8.60 7.08 -12.45
CA GLU A 75 -8.77 7.99 -13.60
C GLU A 75 -10.05 8.85 -13.50
N ARG A 76 -11.09 8.33 -12.85
CA ARG A 76 -12.38 9.04 -12.65
C ARG A 76 -12.48 9.75 -11.30
N GLN A 77 -11.67 9.33 -10.32
CA GLN A 77 -11.71 9.81 -8.93
C GLN A 77 -10.35 10.39 -8.53
N VAL A 78 -9.83 11.29 -9.35
CA VAL A 78 -8.48 11.84 -9.23
C VAL A 78 -8.22 12.42 -7.84
N ASP A 79 -9.15 13.23 -7.32
CA ASP A 79 -9.01 13.86 -6.00
C ASP A 79 -8.97 12.82 -4.87
N ALA A 80 -9.84 11.80 -4.92
CA ALA A 80 -9.84 10.73 -3.93
C ALA A 80 -8.55 9.91 -4.00
N ALA A 81 -8.07 9.59 -5.21
CA ALA A 81 -6.82 8.88 -5.41
C ALA A 81 -5.64 9.70 -4.85
N TYR A 82 -5.58 11.00 -5.13
CA TYR A 82 -4.54 11.88 -4.61
C TYR A 82 -4.58 12.00 -3.08
N ARG A 83 -5.76 12.18 -2.50
CA ARG A 83 -5.94 12.28 -1.04
C ARG A 83 -5.46 11.01 -0.34
N ILE A 84 -5.83 9.83 -0.84
CA ILE A 84 -5.48 8.56 -0.21
C ILE A 84 -4.02 8.18 -0.49
N ASN A 85 -3.59 8.23 -1.77
CA ASN A 85 -2.30 7.71 -2.19
C ASN A 85 -1.13 8.69 -1.97
N ALA A 86 -1.39 9.99 -1.84
CA ALA A 86 -0.36 11.01 -1.65
C ALA A 86 -0.47 11.69 -0.27
N LEU A 87 -1.61 12.31 0.05
CA LEU A 87 -1.75 13.02 1.33
C LEU A 87 -1.82 12.07 2.53
N GLY A 88 -2.38 10.87 2.37
CA GLY A 88 -2.36 9.84 3.41
C GLY A 88 -0.93 9.48 3.85
N PRO A 89 -0.03 9.04 2.94
CA PRO A 89 1.38 8.82 3.24
C PRO A 89 2.10 10.05 3.81
N ARG A 90 1.82 11.26 3.32
CA ARG A 90 2.35 12.50 3.92
C ARG A 90 1.97 12.63 5.39
N ASN A 91 0.72 12.45 5.72
CA ASN A 91 0.22 12.56 7.09
C ASN A 91 0.88 11.53 8.01
N LEU A 92 1.01 10.27 7.55
CA LEU A 92 1.71 9.22 8.28
C LEU A 92 3.20 9.54 8.47
N SER A 93 3.85 10.14 7.46
CA SER A 93 5.26 10.55 7.51
C SER A 93 5.52 11.61 8.57
N ILE A 94 4.66 12.65 8.62
CA ILE A 94 4.73 13.71 9.62
C ILE A 94 4.54 13.14 11.03
N ALA A 95 3.52 12.30 11.21
CA ALA A 95 3.22 11.69 12.49
C ALA A 95 4.32 10.72 12.95
N ALA A 96 4.84 9.87 12.05
CA ALA A 96 5.93 8.95 12.34
C ALA A 96 7.19 9.71 12.81
N THR A 97 7.57 10.75 12.09
CA THR A 97 8.73 11.59 12.43
C THR A 97 8.56 12.25 13.79
N LYS A 98 7.37 12.76 14.11
CA LYS A 98 7.09 13.42 15.40
C LYS A 98 7.30 12.49 16.59
N VAL A 99 6.99 11.21 16.47
CA VAL A 99 7.14 10.23 17.57
C VAL A 99 8.41 9.38 17.46
N GLY A 100 9.25 9.61 16.44
CA GLY A 100 10.47 8.83 16.20
C GLY A 100 10.21 7.40 15.71
N ALA A 101 9.07 7.15 15.06
CA ALA A 101 8.72 5.86 14.47
C ALA A 101 9.29 5.73 13.05
N LYS A 102 9.57 4.49 12.63
CA LYS A 102 9.89 4.17 11.24
C LYS A 102 8.63 4.09 10.39
N LEU A 103 8.70 4.50 9.13
CA LEU A 103 7.61 4.35 8.18
C LEU A 103 7.99 3.42 7.04
N MET A 104 7.24 2.35 6.84
CA MET A 104 7.31 1.51 5.66
C MET A 104 6.10 1.82 4.78
N HIS A 105 6.35 2.30 3.55
CA HIS A 105 5.30 2.65 2.59
C HIS A 105 5.30 1.71 1.40
N ILE A 106 4.16 1.08 1.15
CA ILE A 106 3.98 0.20 -0.01
C ILE A 106 3.60 1.04 -1.22
N SER A 107 4.46 0.99 -2.23
CA SER A 107 4.28 1.64 -3.53
C SER A 107 4.08 0.61 -4.65
N THR A 108 4.27 0.99 -5.89
CA THR A 108 3.93 0.22 -7.08
C THR A 108 4.96 0.41 -8.19
N ASP A 109 5.05 -0.57 -9.08
CA ASP A 109 5.75 -0.48 -10.37
C ASP A 109 5.11 0.52 -11.34
N TYR A 110 3.82 0.89 -11.16
CA TYR A 110 3.14 1.92 -11.96
C TYR A 110 3.77 3.32 -11.85
N VAL A 111 4.74 3.52 -10.97
CA VAL A 111 5.56 4.75 -10.95
C VAL A 111 6.51 4.83 -12.15
N PHE A 112 6.77 3.72 -12.84
CA PHE A 112 7.57 3.67 -14.06
C PHE A 112 6.71 3.78 -15.33
N ALA A 113 7.34 4.06 -16.48
CA ALA A 113 6.64 4.17 -17.76
C ALA A 113 6.08 2.84 -18.31
N GLY A 114 6.52 1.70 -17.77
CA GLY A 114 6.06 0.38 -18.23
C GLY A 114 6.62 -0.10 -19.58
N ASN A 115 7.60 0.59 -20.14
CA ASN A 115 8.15 0.34 -21.47
C ASN A 115 9.54 -0.34 -21.48
N ALA A 116 10.00 -0.87 -20.34
CA ALA A 116 11.29 -1.52 -20.29
C ALA A 116 11.17 -3.04 -20.42
N GLU A 117 12.09 -3.61 -21.18
CA GLU A 117 12.24 -5.05 -21.35
C GLU A 117 13.12 -5.69 -20.26
N THR A 118 13.79 -4.86 -19.46
CA THR A 118 14.70 -5.29 -18.39
C THR A 118 14.11 -4.99 -17.00
N PRO A 119 14.45 -5.77 -15.97
CA PRO A 119 14.07 -5.47 -14.60
C PRO A 119 14.47 -4.05 -14.17
N ARG A 120 13.60 -3.38 -13.42
CA ARG A 120 13.84 -2.05 -12.87
C ARG A 120 14.64 -2.11 -11.58
N ILE A 121 15.46 -1.09 -11.37
CA ILE A 121 16.14 -0.85 -10.11
C ILE A 121 15.60 0.42 -9.43
N GLU A 122 15.98 0.63 -8.18
CA GLU A 122 15.46 1.72 -7.34
C GLU A 122 15.76 3.11 -7.88
N PHE A 123 16.85 3.25 -8.65
CA PHE A 123 17.33 4.53 -9.19
C PHE A 123 16.87 4.80 -10.62
N ASP A 124 16.11 3.88 -11.23
CA ASP A 124 15.56 4.09 -12.56
C ASP A 124 14.61 5.30 -12.59
N GLN A 125 14.61 5.99 -13.71
CA GLN A 125 13.75 7.16 -13.91
C GLN A 125 12.28 6.77 -13.79
N VAL A 126 11.56 7.46 -12.91
CA VAL A 126 10.12 7.33 -12.75
C VAL A 126 9.39 8.19 -13.77
N ALA A 127 8.33 7.66 -14.38
CA ALA A 127 7.51 8.33 -15.38
C ALA A 127 6.10 7.70 -15.44
N PRO A 128 5.26 7.87 -14.40
CA PRO A 128 3.95 7.25 -14.34
C PRO A 128 3.06 7.70 -15.50
N GLN A 129 2.30 6.78 -16.08
CA GLN A 129 1.47 7.02 -17.26
C GLN A 129 0.00 7.29 -16.92
N GLY A 130 -0.44 6.97 -15.69
CA GLY A 130 -1.82 7.15 -15.25
C GLY A 130 -1.90 7.75 -13.84
N VAL A 131 -3.13 8.11 -13.44
CA VAL A 131 -3.42 8.76 -12.16
C VAL A 131 -3.00 7.91 -10.97
N TYR A 132 -3.23 6.58 -11.02
CA TYR A 132 -2.78 5.68 -9.95
C TYR A 132 -1.27 5.78 -9.71
N GLY A 133 -0.47 5.59 -10.76
CA GLY A 133 0.99 5.71 -10.67
C GLY A 133 1.46 7.09 -10.23
N ALA A 134 0.87 8.15 -10.78
CA ALA A 134 1.21 9.54 -10.44
C ALA A 134 0.92 9.85 -8.97
N THR A 135 -0.23 9.43 -8.45
CA THR A 135 -0.60 9.64 -7.04
C THR A 135 0.24 8.81 -6.07
N LYS A 136 0.61 7.58 -6.43
CA LYS A 136 1.54 6.76 -5.66
C LYS A 136 2.94 7.37 -5.62
N LEU A 137 3.44 7.87 -6.77
CA LEU A 137 4.73 8.57 -6.83
C LEU A 137 4.73 9.85 -5.98
N ALA A 138 3.63 10.63 -6.02
CA ALA A 138 3.50 11.79 -5.15
C ALA A 138 3.57 11.39 -3.65
N GLY A 139 2.97 10.25 -3.28
CA GLY A 139 3.10 9.67 -1.94
C GLY A 139 4.54 9.30 -1.58
N GLU A 140 5.29 8.66 -2.50
CA GLU A 140 6.71 8.37 -2.30
C GLU A 140 7.53 9.65 -2.04
N ASN A 141 7.26 10.72 -2.81
CA ASN A 141 7.96 12.00 -2.65
C ASN A 141 7.68 12.62 -1.27
N PHE A 142 6.43 12.59 -0.81
CA PHE A 142 6.11 13.04 0.55
C PHE A 142 6.75 12.17 1.64
N VAL A 143 6.85 10.86 1.43
CA VAL A 143 7.54 9.98 2.38
C VAL A 143 9.02 10.34 2.46
N ARG A 144 9.69 10.56 1.33
CA ARG A 144 11.11 10.98 1.30
C ARG A 144 11.34 12.33 1.96
N GLU A 145 10.38 13.26 1.81
CA GLU A 145 10.50 14.61 2.34
C GLU A 145 10.21 14.69 3.84
N PHE A 146 9.18 13.99 4.33
CA PHE A 146 8.66 14.16 5.69
C PHE A 146 9.00 13.03 6.66
N ALA A 147 9.32 11.82 6.19
CA ALA A 147 9.66 10.71 7.06
C ALA A 147 11.17 10.61 7.25
N LYS A 148 11.63 10.82 8.50
CA LYS A 148 13.04 10.76 8.86
C LYS A 148 13.62 9.36 8.63
N ASP A 149 12.94 8.33 9.12
CA ASP A 149 13.34 6.93 8.97
C ASP A 149 12.25 6.20 8.16
N HIS A 150 12.55 5.85 6.91
CA HIS A 150 11.56 5.25 6.04
C HIS A 150 12.10 4.17 5.12
N PHE A 151 11.19 3.32 4.65
CA PHE A 151 11.35 2.39 3.54
C PHE A 151 10.21 2.57 2.55
N ILE A 152 10.51 2.61 1.26
CA ILE A 152 9.54 2.61 0.17
C ILE A 152 9.71 1.31 -0.58
N ILE A 153 8.65 0.49 -0.59
CA ILE A 153 8.65 -0.82 -1.24
C ILE A 153 7.75 -0.76 -2.47
N ARG A 154 8.32 -0.82 -3.66
CA ARG A 154 7.60 -0.93 -4.92
C ARG A 154 7.32 -2.40 -5.20
N THR A 155 6.07 -2.74 -5.42
CA THR A 155 5.62 -4.11 -5.72
C THR A 155 4.73 -4.12 -6.96
N ALA A 156 4.67 -5.26 -7.65
CA ALA A 156 3.84 -5.47 -8.83
C ALA A 156 2.93 -6.68 -8.63
N TRP A 157 1.71 -6.62 -9.19
CA TRP A 157 0.79 -7.75 -9.32
C TRP A 157 0.63 -8.57 -8.04
N LEU A 158 0.39 -7.88 -6.93
CA LEU A 158 0.23 -8.50 -5.61
C LEU A 158 -0.94 -9.47 -5.61
N TYR A 159 -0.69 -10.72 -5.20
CA TYR A 159 -1.71 -11.73 -5.03
C TYR A 159 -1.65 -12.36 -3.63
N GLY A 160 -2.82 -12.75 -3.13
CA GLY A 160 -2.98 -13.32 -1.79
C GLY A 160 -4.46 -13.54 -1.48
N ASP A 161 -4.81 -13.44 -0.20
CA ASP A 161 -6.20 -13.51 0.23
C ASP A 161 -6.98 -12.26 -0.19
N GLY A 162 -8.14 -12.46 -0.86
CA GLY A 162 -9.00 -11.40 -1.38
C GLY A 162 -9.05 -11.35 -2.90
N LYS A 163 -9.53 -10.22 -3.43
CA LYS A 163 -9.67 -10.02 -4.87
C LYS A 163 -8.31 -9.78 -5.51
N ASN A 164 -7.97 -10.56 -6.53
CA ASN A 164 -6.76 -10.39 -7.33
C ASN A 164 -6.98 -10.90 -8.75
N PHE A 165 -5.98 -10.72 -9.63
CA PHE A 165 -6.07 -11.12 -11.03
C PHE A 165 -6.36 -12.62 -11.19
N VAL A 166 -5.66 -13.49 -10.48
CA VAL A 166 -5.83 -14.95 -10.58
C VAL A 166 -7.25 -15.37 -10.25
N LYS A 167 -7.78 -14.91 -9.09
CA LYS A 167 -9.16 -15.20 -8.69
C LYS A 167 -10.19 -14.61 -9.63
N THR A 168 -9.89 -13.45 -10.24
CA THR A 168 -10.75 -12.85 -11.25
C THR A 168 -10.79 -13.70 -12.51
N MET A 169 -9.65 -14.22 -12.98
CA MET A 169 -9.60 -15.10 -14.16
C MET A 169 -10.35 -16.42 -13.91
N LEU A 170 -10.13 -17.04 -12.74
CA LEU A 170 -10.87 -18.26 -12.38
C LEU A 170 -12.39 -18.03 -12.41
N ARG A 171 -12.87 -16.96 -11.76
CA ARG A 171 -14.30 -16.62 -11.75
C ARG A 171 -14.85 -16.34 -13.16
N LEU A 172 -14.11 -15.64 -14.01
CA LEU A 172 -14.52 -15.35 -15.37
C LEU A 172 -14.57 -16.61 -16.23
N ALA A 173 -13.66 -17.56 -16.00
CA ALA A 173 -13.65 -18.85 -16.71
C ALA A 173 -14.86 -19.74 -16.38
N GLU A 174 -15.52 -19.52 -15.24
CA GLU A 174 -16.75 -20.26 -14.88
C GLU A 174 -17.95 -19.86 -15.74
N THR A 175 -17.98 -18.61 -16.25
CA THR A 175 -19.16 -18.03 -16.89
C THR A 175 -18.95 -17.62 -18.34
N ASN A 176 -17.71 -17.56 -18.81
CA ASN A 176 -17.35 -17.09 -20.15
C ASN A 176 -16.56 -18.15 -20.90
N SER A 177 -16.89 -18.37 -22.17
CA SER A 177 -16.11 -19.26 -23.06
C SER A 177 -14.78 -18.63 -23.53
N GLU A 178 -14.66 -17.30 -23.43
CA GLU A 178 -13.48 -16.54 -23.81
C GLU A 178 -13.25 -15.38 -22.83
N VAL A 179 -12.01 -15.16 -22.44
CA VAL A 179 -11.60 -14.02 -21.62
C VAL A 179 -10.51 -13.23 -22.33
N LYS A 180 -10.75 -11.93 -22.56
CA LYS A 180 -9.77 -11.03 -23.17
C LYS A 180 -8.87 -10.43 -22.11
N VAL A 181 -7.55 -10.57 -22.29
CA VAL A 181 -6.53 -10.05 -21.37
C VAL A 181 -5.54 -9.22 -22.17
N VAL A 182 -5.08 -8.10 -21.62
CA VAL A 182 -3.98 -7.31 -22.18
C VAL A 182 -2.71 -8.16 -22.21
N LYS A 183 -1.93 -8.06 -23.31
CA LYS A 183 -0.71 -8.86 -23.51
C LYS A 183 0.58 -8.05 -23.56
N ASP A 184 0.45 -6.73 -23.55
CA ASP A 184 1.54 -5.75 -23.66
C ASP A 184 2.08 -5.27 -22.30
N GLN A 185 1.57 -5.83 -21.21
CA GLN A 185 2.08 -5.58 -19.86
C GLN A 185 3.01 -6.72 -19.43
N LEU A 186 4.24 -6.37 -19.14
CA LEU A 186 5.26 -7.28 -18.60
C LEU A 186 5.49 -6.98 -17.14
N GLY A 187 5.54 -8.01 -16.30
CA GLY A 187 5.72 -7.83 -14.85
C GLY A 187 5.92 -9.15 -14.12
N THR A 188 6.27 -9.06 -12.85
CA THR A 188 6.48 -10.22 -11.98
C THR A 188 5.43 -10.22 -10.87
N PRO A 189 4.63 -11.31 -10.72
CA PRO A 189 3.67 -11.42 -9.63
C PRO A 189 4.38 -11.49 -8.28
N THR A 190 3.82 -10.80 -7.28
CA THR A 190 4.34 -10.78 -5.91
C THR A 190 3.37 -11.47 -4.96
N SER A 191 3.84 -12.47 -4.23
CA SER A 191 3.05 -13.11 -3.16
C SER A 191 2.93 -12.19 -1.95
N ALA A 192 1.71 -11.91 -1.50
CA ALA A 192 1.47 -11.13 -0.29
C ALA A 192 2.09 -11.80 0.97
N THR A 193 2.11 -13.13 1.01
CA THR A 193 2.74 -13.89 2.11
C THR A 193 4.26 -13.73 2.11
N GLU A 194 4.90 -13.73 0.94
CA GLU A 194 6.35 -13.52 0.86
C GLU A 194 6.73 -12.06 1.15
N LEU A 195 5.93 -11.11 0.66
CA LEU A 195 6.15 -9.69 0.94
C LEU A 195 5.94 -9.34 2.42
N ALA A 196 5.14 -10.12 3.16
CA ALA A 196 4.89 -9.91 4.58
C ALA A 196 6.00 -10.42 5.50
N LYS A 197 6.96 -11.20 5.01
CA LYS A 197 8.14 -11.67 5.77
C LYS A 197 9.17 -10.57 5.95
#